data_80b6785af0a0a0f6cd4a9dbbb3eb742e
#
_entry.id   80b6785af0a0a0f6cd4a9dbbb3eb742e
#
_cell.length_a   1.000
_cell.length_b   1.000
_cell.length_c   1.000
_cell.angle_alpha   90.00
_cell.angle_beta   90.00
_cell.angle_gamma   90.00
#
_symmetry.space_group_name_H-M   'P 1'
#
loop_
_entity.id
_entity.type
_entity.pdbx_description
1 polymer ?
#
loop_
_entity_poly.entity_id
_entity_poly.type
_entity_poly.pdbx_seq_one_letter_code
_entity_poly.pdbx_strand_id
1 'polypeptide(L)'
;MVYPVKMKISPKIISQIYYQILRIRKIESKISKEYSEWKIRCPVHLSIGQESIAAPLSILFKNKKYEVLSSHRAHAHYLGKGGNLFKLISEIMGKSTGCSGGRGGSMHLIDKDVGFLLSTAIVANSIPVAAGVALSKKIKKEKGLALAFFGDGAIEEGVFYETINFSIIKNLPIIFICENNKYSVYSKMEVRQPKDRKIHKMVEKIGIKSLFSNGLNAIEIYQKYLHAKKYVEKKNKPIFLEFNTYRYLEHCGPFNDDNLKYRPKKEIDFWKKNDPLIVLEKKYNKILNKKKIDYFNKKISNEINLSFNKAKRSKYPKSSTKEKEIYA
;
A
#
# COMPACT_ATOMS: atom_id res chain seq x y z
N MET A 1 7.36 8.65 25.82
CA MET A 1 8.58 7.81 25.84
C MET A 1 8.54 6.85 24.67
N VAL A 2 9.43 7.04 23.70
CA VAL A 2 9.60 6.12 22.57
C VAL A 2 10.56 5.04 23.06
N TYR A 3 10.05 3.85 23.36
CA TYR A 3 10.90 2.70 23.61
C TYR A 3 11.47 2.23 22.26
N PRO A 4 12.78 2.31 22.03
CA PRO A 4 13.41 1.62 20.92
C PRO A 4 13.43 0.13 21.26
N VAL A 5 12.40 -0.60 20.87
CA VAL A 5 12.50 -2.07 20.89
C VAL A 5 13.52 -2.46 19.83
N LYS A 6 14.78 -2.57 20.21
CA LYS A 6 15.83 -3.24 19.43
C LYS A 6 15.50 -4.75 19.37
N MET A 7 14.40 -5.12 18.72
CA MET A 7 14.16 -6.53 18.40
C MET A 7 15.13 -6.96 17.31
N LYS A 8 15.93 -7.96 17.61
CA LYS A 8 16.79 -8.61 16.61
C LYS A 8 15.88 -9.24 15.54
N ILE A 9 15.95 -8.74 14.33
CA ILE A 9 15.14 -9.24 13.22
C ILE A 9 15.86 -10.42 12.56
N SER A 10 15.15 -11.52 12.32
CA SER A 10 15.76 -12.71 11.73
C SER A 10 16.16 -12.48 10.27
N PRO A 11 17.22 -13.14 9.79
CA PRO A 11 17.65 -13.10 8.38
C PRO A 11 16.52 -13.45 7.40
N LYS A 12 15.62 -14.35 7.81
CA LYS A 12 14.43 -14.75 7.04
C LYS A 12 13.49 -13.55 6.79
N ILE A 13 13.18 -12.77 7.82
CA ILE A 13 12.30 -11.59 7.71
C ILE A 13 12.96 -10.52 6.83
N ILE A 14 14.25 -10.25 7.00
CA ILE A 14 14.98 -9.29 6.16
C ILE A 14 14.89 -9.70 4.69
N SER A 15 15.13 -10.97 4.40
CA SER A 15 15.04 -11.50 3.03
C SER A 15 13.62 -11.42 2.46
N GLN A 16 12.60 -11.67 3.27
CA GLN A 16 11.20 -11.57 2.84
C GLN A 16 10.79 -10.13 2.55
N ILE A 17 11.17 -9.16 3.38
CA ILE A 17 10.90 -7.74 3.16
C ILE A 17 11.58 -7.28 1.88
N TYR A 18 12.86 -7.57 1.70
CA TYR A 18 13.60 -7.23 0.48
C TYR A 18 12.95 -7.84 -0.76
N TYR A 19 12.62 -9.14 -0.72
CA TYR A 19 11.96 -9.84 -1.82
C TYR A 19 10.64 -9.17 -2.21
N GLN A 20 9.81 -8.77 -1.24
CA GLN A 20 8.52 -8.11 -1.54
C GLN A 20 8.69 -6.71 -2.12
N ILE A 21 9.63 -5.91 -1.61
CA ILE A 21 9.94 -4.60 -2.17
C ILE A 21 10.41 -4.76 -3.63
N LEU A 22 11.37 -5.65 -3.87
CA LEU A 22 11.89 -5.93 -5.20
C LEU A 22 10.80 -6.46 -6.15
N ARG A 23 9.94 -7.36 -5.66
CA ARG A 23 8.82 -7.92 -6.42
C ARG A 23 7.85 -6.84 -6.86
N ILE A 24 7.39 -5.99 -5.95
CA ILE A 24 6.47 -4.88 -6.26
C ILE A 24 7.13 -3.92 -7.26
N ARG A 25 8.38 -3.50 -7.01
CA ARG A 25 9.15 -2.62 -7.89
C ARG A 25 9.20 -3.16 -9.31
N LYS A 26 9.56 -4.42 -9.49
CA LYS A 26 9.70 -5.03 -10.82
C LYS A 26 8.35 -5.19 -11.52
N ILE A 27 7.31 -5.55 -10.80
CA ILE A 27 5.95 -5.66 -11.34
C ILE A 27 5.48 -4.30 -11.84
N GLU A 28 5.59 -3.26 -11.03
CA GLU A 28 5.13 -1.93 -11.41
C GLU A 28 5.99 -1.30 -12.50
N SER A 29 7.30 -1.56 -12.51
CA SER A 29 8.18 -1.17 -13.62
C SER A 29 7.77 -1.86 -14.93
N LYS A 30 7.31 -3.12 -14.87
CA LYS A 30 6.78 -3.82 -16.05
C LYS A 30 5.44 -3.24 -16.48
N ILE A 31 4.55 -2.89 -15.55
CA ILE A 31 3.28 -2.20 -15.84
C ILE A 31 3.57 -0.87 -16.55
N SER A 32 4.48 -0.06 -16.01
CA SER A 32 4.91 1.22 -16.60
C SER A 32 5.38 1.03 -18.06
N LYS A 33 6.22 0.03 -18.31
CA LYS A 33 6.74 -0.26 -19.66
C LYS A 33 5.65 -0.74 -20.63
N GLU A 34 4.72 -1.60 -20.19
CA GLU A 34 3.64 -2.14 -21.01
C GLU A 34 2.51 -1.14 -21.27
N TYR A 35 2.46 -0.06 -20.49
CA TYR A 35 1.42 0.97 -20.61
C TYR A 35 1.47 1.67 -21.97
N SER A 36 2.67 1.94 -22.49
CA SER A 36 2.88 2.55 -23.81
C SER A 36 2.39 1.68 -24.97
N GLU A 37 2.20 0.38 -24.75
CA GLU A 37 1.66 -0.54 -25.77
C GLU A 37 0.12 -0.51 -25.87
N TRP A 38 -0.55 0.42 -25.18
CA TRP A 38 -2.02 0.61 -25.17
C TRP A 38 -2.84 -0.62 -24.74
N LYS A 39 -2.21 -1.62 -24.14
CA LYS A 39 -2.88 -2.82 -23.59
C LYS A 39 -3.52 -2.56 -22.22
N ILE A 40 -3.02 -1.55 -21.53
CA ILE A 40 -3.57 -1.04 -20.25
C ILE A 40 -4.22 0.30 -20.57
N ARG A 41 -5.55 0.37 -20.41
CA ARG A 41 -6.35 1.54 -20.81
C ARG A 41 -6.95 2.32 -19.64
N CYS A 42 -6.76 1.84 -18.42
CA CYS A 42 -7.18 2.55 -17.23
C CYS A 42 -6.07 3.46 -16.70
N PRO A 43 -6.38 4.59 -16.05
CA PRO A 43 -5.40 5.36 -15.31
C PRO A 43 -4.69 4.48 -14.28
N VAL A 44 -3.36 4.58 -14.18
CA VAL A 44 -2.55 3.81 -13.22
C VAL A 44 -1.89 4.73 -12.21
N HIS A 45 -1.82 4.28 -10.96
CA HIS A 45 -1.15 5.00 -9.87
C HIS A 45 -0.09 4.08 -9.29
N LEU A 46 1.14 4.20 -9.75
CA LEU A 46 2.22 3.30 -9.40
C LEU A 46 2.86 3.67 -8.05
N SER A 47 3.18 2.67 -7.25
CA SER A 47 3.77 2.83 -5.90
C SER A 47 5.30 2.79 -5.92
N ILE A 48 5.94 2.97 -7.09
CA ILE A 48 7.40 2.94 -7.21
C ILE A 48 8.02 4.00 -6.30
N GLY A 49 8.87 3.55 -5.34
CA GLY A 49 9.45 4.35 -4.26
C GLY A 49 8.72 4.20 -2.92
N GLN A 50 7.49 3.67 -2.89
CA GLN A 50 6.66 3.53 -1.67
C GLN A 50 6.50 2.07 -1.20
N GLU A 51 7.15 1.10 -1.84
CA GLU A 51 6.95 -0.34 -1.66
C GLU A 51 7.23 -0.83 -0.24
N SER A 52 8.09 -0.12 0.51
CA SER A 52 8.46 -0.47 1.89
C SER A 52 7.27 -0.53 2.83
N ILE A 53 6.20 0.24 2.54
CA ILE A 53 5.02 0.29 3.40
C ILE A 53 4.13 -0.93 3.17
N ALA A 54 4.03 -1.41 1.94
CA ALA A 54 3.24 -2.58 1.58
C ALA A 54 3.93 -3.92 1.87
N ALA A 55 5.26 -3.96 1.82
CA ALA A 55 6.03 -5.20 1.95
C ALA A 55 5.76 -5.99 3.25
N PRO A 56 5.60 -5.36 4.43
CA PRO A 56 5.29 -6.07 5.68
C PRO A 56 3.94 -6.80 5.70
N LEU A 57 3.00 -6.44 4.83
CA LEU A 57 1.68 -7.08 4.77
C LEU A 57 1.77 -8.57 4.53
N SER A 58 2.67 -9.01 3.64
CA SER A 58 2.88 -10.42 3.29
C SER A 58 3.39 -11.28 4.44
N ILE A 59 3.95 -10.65 5.48
CA ILE A 59 4.52 -11.33 6.63
C ILE A 59 3.56 -11.26 7.82
N LEU A 60 3.02 -10.08 8.12
CA LEU A 60 2.27 -9.82 9.33
C LEU A 60 0.76 -10.00 9.17
N PHE A 61 0.24 -9.78 7.95
CA PHE A 61 -1.18 -9.69 7.69
C PHE A 61 -1.66 -10.61 6.55
N LYS A 62 -0.93 -11.68 6.26
CA LYS A 62 -1.24 -12.62 5.17
C LYS A 62 -2.62 -13.28 5.34
N ASN A 63 -3.05 -13.56 6.58
CA ASN A 63 -4.33 -14.22 6.83
C ASN A 63 -5.50 -13.30 6.43
N LYS A 64 -6.55 -13.87 5.81
CA LYS A 64 -7.73 -13.12 5.34
C LYS A 64 -8.53 -12.42 6.45
N LYS A 65 -8.38 -12.83 7.72
CA LYS A 65 -9.00 -12.12 8.86
C LYS A 65 -8.48 -10.70 9.07
N TYR A 66 -7.31 -10.35 8.49
CA TYR A 66 -6.77 -9.01 8.43
C TYR A 66 -7.20 -8.39 7.11
N GLU A 67 -8.15 -7.48 7.15
CA GLU A 67 -8.81 -6.96 5.97
C GLU A 67 -8.23 -5.61 5.58
N VAL A 68 -7.83 -5.50 4.32
CA VAL A 68 -7.16 -4.32 3.76
C VAL A 68 -8.14 -3.52 2.92
N LEU A 69 -8.16 -2.22 3.18
CA LEU A 69 -8.83 -1.20 2.37
C LEU A 69 -7.80 -0.16 1.94
N SER A 70 -7.83 0.22 0.67
CA SER A 70 -6.78 1.04 0.07
C SER A 70 -7.34 2.22 -0.72
N SER A 71 -6.48 3.17 -1.00
CA SER A 71 -6.73 4.27 -1.93
C SER A 71 -6.51 3.84 -3.38
N HIS A 72 -6.50 4.80 -4.29
CA HIS A 72 -6.23 4.60 -5.72
C HIS A 72 -4.85 4.00 -6.03
N ARG A 73 -3.84 4.17 -5.16
CA ARG A 73 -2.49 3.62 -5.31
C ARG A 73 -2.39 2.24 -4.66
N ALA A 74 -3.16 1.29 -5.20
CA ALA A 74 -3.50 0.05 -4.52
C ALA A 74 -2.62 -1.16 -4.87
N HIS A 75 -1.88 -1.13 -5.97
CA HIS A 75 -1.17 -2.31 -6.50
C HIS A 75 -0.22 -2.91 -5.47
N ALA A 76 0.61 -2.06 -4.81
CA ALA A 76 1.55 -2.53 -3.80
C ALA A 76 0.83 -3.19 -2.61
N HIS A 77 -0.28 -2.59 -2.16
CA HIS A 77 -1.07 -3.13 -1.05
C HIS A 77 -1.73 -4.46 -1.41
N TYR A 78 -2.30 -4.56 -2.62
CA TYR A 78 -2.87 -5.79 -3.13
C TYR A 78 -1.83 -6.92 -3.21
N LEU A 79 -0.68 -6.64 -3.83
CA LEU A 79 0.42 -7.59 -3.95
C LEU A 79 1.03 -7.95 -2.60
N GLY A 80 1.21 -6.97 -1.71
CA GLY A 80 1.70 -7.17 -0.35
C GLY A 80 0.74 -7.99 0.50
N LYS A 81 -0.58 -7.84 0.29
CA LYS A 81 -1.60 -8.64 0.97
C LYS A 81 -1.65 -10.10 0.50
N GLY A 82 -0.99 -10.41 -0.60
CA GLY A 82 -0.95 -11.74 -1.20
C GLY A 82 -1.87 -11.90 -2.40
N GLY A 83 -2.31 -10.79 -2.97
CA GLY A 83 -3.08 -10.77 -4.21
C GLY A 83 -2.32 -11.43 -5.37
N ASN A 84 -3.05 -12.11 -6.23
CA ASN A 84 -2.51 -12.85 -7.35
C ASN A 84 -2.10 -11.90 -8.48
N LEU A 85 -0.84 -11.95 -8.94
CA LEU A 85 -0.33 -11.07 -9.98
C LEU A 85 -1.10 -11.24 -11.31
N PHE A 86 -1.44 -12.46 -11.70
CA PHE A 86 -2.23 -12.69 -12.90
C PHE A 86 -3.62 -12.01 -12.82
N LYS A 87 -4.30 -12.10 -11.67
CA LYS A 87 -5.58 -11.41 -11.47
C LYS A 87 -5.41 -9.88 -11.54
N LEU A 88 -4.34 -9.30 -10.96
CA LEU A 88 -4.06 -7.87 -11.04
C LEU A 88 -3.82 -7.43 -12.49
N ILE A 89 -2.95 -8.12 -13.22
CA ILE A 89 -2.64 -7.76 -14.61
C ILE A 89 -3.88 -7.93 -15.51
N SER A 90 -4.67 -8.99 -15.29
CA SER A 90 -5.94 -9.18 -15.98
C SER A 90 -6.90 -8.02 -15.71
N GLU A 91 -6.98 -7.55 -14.48
CA GLU A 91 -7.86 -6.44 -14.08
C GLU A 91 -7.50 -5.13 -14.79
N ILE A 92 -6.22 -4.73 -14.75
CA ILE A 92 -5.78 -3.48 -15.40
C ILE A 92 -5.83 -3.56 -16.94
N MET A 93 -5.85 -4.77 -17.52
CA MET A 93 -6.09 -5.01 -18.94
C MET A 93 -7.57 -5.18 -19.30
N GLY A 94 -8.50 -5.02 -18.35
CA GLY A 94 -9.94 -5.15 -18.54
C GLY A 94 -10.40 -6.57 -18.86
N LYS A 95 -9.68 -7.61 -18.41
CA LYS A 95 -10.00 -9.01 -18.70
C LYS A 95 -10.91 -9.61 -17.65
N SER A 96 -11.84 -10.49 -18.05
CA SER A 96 -12.79 -11.15 -17.14
C SER A 96 -12.16 -11.98 -16.02
N THR A 97 -10.88 -12.34 -16.17
CA THR A 97 -10.10 -13.06 -15.15
C THR A 97 -9.44 -12.14 -14.13
N GLY A 98 -9.73 -10.83 -14.17
CA GLY A 98 -9.28 -9.86 -13.18
C GLY A 98 -9.91 -10.09 -11.80
N CYS A 99 -9.31 -9.50 -10.76
CA CYS A 99 -9.81 -9.66 -9.38
C CYS A 99 -11.18 -8.99 -9.16
N SER A 100 -11.54 -8.01 -9.99
CA SER A 100 -12.86 -7.34 -10.03
C SER A 100 -13.56 -7.59 -11.37
N GLY A 101 -13.29 -8.73 -12.02
CA GLY A 101 -13.93 -9.12 -13.28
C GLY A 101 -13.54 -8.25 -14.49
N GLY A 102 -12.43 -7.50 -14.42
CA GLY A 102 -11.95 -6.61 -15.48
C GLY A 102 -12.66 -5.26 -15.55
N ARG A 103 -13.41 -4.89 -14.51
CA ARG A 103 -14.23 -3.66 -14.45
C ARG A 103 -13.68 -2.60 -13.50
N GLY A 104 -12.84 -2.99 -12.55
CA GLY A 104 -12.26 -2.09 -11.55
C GLY A 104 -11.04 -1.33 -12.04
N GLY A 105 -10.35 -1.83 -13.06
CA GLY A 105 -9.10 -1.26 -13.54
C GLY A 105 -8.03 -1.23 -12.46
N SER A 106 -7.23 -0.14 -12.43
CA SER A 106 -6.12 0.02 -11.48
C SER A 106 -6.58 0.39 -10.06
N MET A 107 -7.70 1.11 -9.93
CA MET A 107 -8.07 1.79 -8.69
C MET A 107 -9.16 1.08 -7.87
N HIS A 108 -9.87 0.11 -8.45
CA HIS A 108 -11.00 -0.55 -7.79
C HIS A 108 -10.78 -2.06 -7.74
N LEU A 109 -9.78 -2.45 -6.94
CA LEU A 109 -9.42 -3.85 -6.74
C LEU A 109 -10.22 -4.46 -5.58
N ILE A 110 -10.73 -5.68 -5.77
CA ILE A 110 -11.44 -6.46 -4.76
C ILE A 110 -10.96 -7.92 -4.88
N ASP A 111 -10.47 -8.49 -3.79
CA ASP A 111 -10.12 -9.92 -3.71
C ASP A 111 -10.35 -10.43 -2.27
N LYS A 112 -11.60 -10.82 -2.00
CA LYS A 112 -12.04 -11.29 -0.67
C LYS A 112 -11.29 -12.54 -0.21
N ASP A 113 -10.80 -13.35 -1.15
CA ASP A 113 -10.09 -14.60 -0.84
C ASP A 113 -8.79 -14.34 -0.08
N VAL A 114 -8.16 -13.20 -0.35
CA VAL A 114 -6.94 -12.77 0.36
C VAL A 114 -7.23 -11.74 1.45
N GLY A 115 -8.46 -11.27 1.60
CA GLY A 115 -8.85 -10.23 2.54
C GLY A 115 -8.47 -8.82 2.05
N PHE A 116 -8.41 -8.59 0.73
CA PHE A 116 -8.33 -7.27 0.13
C PHE A 116 -9.75 -6.85 -0.29
N LEU A 117 -10.40 -6.06 0.58
CA LEU A 117 -11.84 -5.81 0.45
C LEU A 117 -12.18 -4.70 -0.53
N LEU A 118 -11.34 -3.67 -0.61
CA LEU A 118 -11.62 -2.48 -1.39
C LEU A 118 -10.35 -1.72 -1.72
N SER A 119 -10.27 -1.22 -2.96
CA SER A 119 -9.55 0.02 -3.25
C SER A 119 -10.47 0.98 -4.00
N THR A 120 -10.22 2.29 -3.86
CA THR A 120 -11.12 3.31 -4.38
C THR A 120 -10.37 4.54 -4.89
N ALA A 121 -10.89 5.14 -5.97
CA ALA A 121 -10.41 6.42 -6.48
C ALA A 121 -10.79 7.60 -5.59
N ILE A 122 -11.85 7.46 -4.79
CA ILE A 122 -12.35 8.54 -3.94
C ILE A 122 -11.43 8.74 -2.75
N VAL A 123 -10.86 9.93 -2.64
CA VAL A 123 -9.94 10.31 -1.56
C VAL A 123 -10.64 10.16 -0.21
N ALA A 124 -9.93 9.65 0.78
CA ALA A 124 -10.39 9.37 2.15
C ALA A 124 -11.48 8.30 2.29
N ASN A 125 -12.15 7.84 1.23
CA ASN A 125 -13.27 6.88 1.35
C ASN A 125 -12.88 5.53 1.98
N SER A 126 -11.64 5.08 1.79
CA SER A 126 -11.14 3.86 2.45
C SER A 126 -11.20 3.93 3.98
N ILE A 127 -11.18 5.12 4.56
CA ILE A 127 -11.09 5.37 6.01
C ILE A 127 -12.40 4.99 6.71
N PRO A 128 -13.57 5.60 6.39
CA PRO A 128 -14.82 5.24 7.02
C PRO A 128 -15.29 3.83 6.70
N VAL A 129 -15.02 3.33 5.47
CA VAL A 129 -15.36 1.95 5.11
C VAL A 129 -14.56 0.95 5.96
N ALA A 130 -13.28 1.21 6.22
CA ALA A 130 -12.47 0.37 7.10
C ALA A 130 -12.96 0.39 8.55
N ALA A 131 -13.44 1.54 9.03
CA ALA A 131 -14.06 1.62 10.35
C ALA A 131 -15.37 0.81 10.43
N GLY A 132 -16.17 0.81 9.36
CA GLY A 132 -17.35 -0.05 9.23
C GLY A 132 -17.01 -1.54 9.27
N VAL A 133 -15.96 -1.96 8.56
CA VAL A 133 -15.43 -3.33 8.60
C VAL A 133 -14.96 -3.70 10.01
N ALA A 134 -14.21 -2.84 10.66
CA ALA A 134 -13.75 -3.05 12.05
C ALA A 134 -14.92 -3.11 13.04
N LEU A 135 -15.96 -2.29 12.85
CA LEU A 135 -17.18 -2.33 13.65
C LEU A 135 -17.93 -3.65 13.47
N SER A 136 -18.08 -4.12 12.23
CA SER A 136 -18.69 -5.42 11.93
C SER A 136 -17.97 -6.56 12.66
N LYS A 137 -16.62 -6.59 12.59
CA LYS A 137 -15.82 -7.58 13.34
C LYS A 137 -16.10 -7.54 14.84
N LYS A 138 -16.18 -6.33 15.40
CA LYS A 138 -16.45 -6.16 16.81
C LYS A 138 -17.85 -6.66 17.20
N ILE A 139 -18.88 -6.29 16.45
CA ILE A 139 -20.27 -6.73 16.70
C ILE A 139 -20.38 -8.23 16.59
N LYS A 140 -19.79 -8.82 15.54
CA LYS A 140 -19.79 -10.28 15.31
C LYS A 140 -18.81 -11.05 16.19
N LYS A 141 -18.03 -10.38 17.02
CA LYS A 141 -16.95 -10.97 17.86
C LYS A 141 -15.91 -11.76 17.02
N GLU A 142 -15.69 -11.35 15.79
CA GLU A 142 -14.72 -11.98 14.89
C GLU A 142 -13.28 -11.56 15.22
N LYS A 143 -12.35 -12.53 15.16
CA LYS A 143 -10.92 -12.26 15.31
C LYS A 143 -10.37 -11.55 14.08
N GLY A 144 -9.40 -10.65 14.27
CA GLY A 144 -8.72 -9.91 13.20
C GLY A 144 -8.85 -8.41 13.37
N LEU A 145 -8.48 -7.68 12.36
CA LEU A 145 -8.55 -6.21 12.34
C LEU A 145 -8.63 -5.70 10.91
N ALA A 146 -9.05 -4.44 10.74
CA ALA A 146 -9.02 -3.72 9.49
C ALA A 146 -7.74 -2.87 9.37
N LEU A 147 -7.24 -2.71 8.14
CA LEU A 147 -6.13 -1.82 7.79
C LEU A 147 -6.63 -0.83 6.73
N ALA A 148 -6.57 0.46 7.05
CA ALA A 148 -6.95 1.54 6.13
C ALA A 148 -5.71 2.25 5.61
N PHE A 149 -5.43 2.16 4.30
CA PHE A 149 -4.32 2.84 3.65
C PHE A 149 -4.81 4.11 2.94
N PHE A 150 -4.10 5.21 3.13
CA PHE A 150 -4.41 6.50 2.52
C PHE A 150 -3.19 7.41 2.48
N GLY A 151 -3.18 8.38 1.57
CA GLY A 151 -2.13 9.40 1.46
C GLY A 151 -2.33 10.56 2.43
N ASP A 152 -1.31 11.42 2.53
CA ASP A 152 -1.35 12.63 3.36
C ASP A 152 -2.48 13.61 3.00
N GLY A 153 -2.88 13.70 1.72
CA GLY A 153 -4.01 14.52 1.33
C GLY A 153 -5.37 14.07 1.87
N ALA A 154 -5.52 12.78 2.20
CA ALA A 154 -6.79 12.27 2.74
C ALA A 154 -7.10 12.76 4.15
N ILE A 155 -6.12 13.23 4.90
CA ILE A 155 -6.33 13.80 6.24
C ILE A 155 -6.93 15.21 6.22
N GLU A 156 -7.04 15.82 5.04
CA GLU A 156 -7.65 17.13 4.85
C GLU A 156 -9.17 17.05 4.73
N GLU A 157 -9.68 15.83 4.49
CA GLU A 157 -11.11 15.55 4.42
C GLU A 157 -11.75 15.47 5.82
N GLY A 158 -12.93 16.08 6.00
CA GLY A 158 -13.66 16.06 7.27
C GLY A 158 -13.92 14.65 7.80
N VAL A 159 -14.25 13.71 6.90
CA VAL A 159 -14.53 12.31 7.23
C VAL A 159 -13.36 11.59 7.92
N PHE A 160 -12.12 12.05 7.73
CA PHE A 160 -10.97 11.54 8.45
C PHE A 160 -11.14 11.77 9.96
N TYR A 161 -11.42 13.00 10.37
CA TYR A 161 -11.57 13.37 11.79
C TYR A 161 -12.78 12.69 12.43
N GLU A 162 -13.89 12.66 11.73
CA GLU A 162 -15.11 11.97 12.16
C GLU A 162 -14.85 10.49 12.41
N THR A 163 -14.17 9.82 11.47
CA THR A 163 -13.88 8.38 11.56
C THR A 163 -12.87 8.06 12.66
N ILE A 164 -11.82 8.88 12.84
CA ILE A 164 -10.86 8.71 13.95
C ILE A 164 -11.60 8.82 15.28
N ASN A 165 -12.41 9.86 15.47
CA ASN A 165 -13.18 10.06 16.70
C ASN A 165 -14.13 8.88 16.96
N PHE A 166 -14.90 8.48 15.95
CA PHE A 166 -15.79 7.32 16.04
C PHE A 166 -15.04 6.03 16.41
N SER A 167 -13.89 5.80 15.81
CA SER A 167 -13.08 4.61 16.05
C SER A 167 -12.53 4.56 17.49
N ILE A 168 -12.17 5.71 18.05
CA ILE A 168 -11.72 5.83 19.44
C ILE A 168 -12.87 5.49 20.38
N ILE A 169 -14.02 6.16 20.23
CA ILE A 169 -15.20 5.97 21.08
C ILE A 169 -15.68 4.53 21.05
N LYS A 170 -15.70 3.93 19.87
CA LYS A 170 -16.15 2.54 19.69
C LYS A 170 -15.06 1.50 19.96
N ASN A 171 -13.82 1.90 20.27
CA ASN A 171 -12.69 0.98 20.47
C ASN A 171 -12.59 -0.05 19.34
N LEU A 172 -12.45 0.45 18.09
CA LEU A 172 -12.45 -0.41 16.90
C LEU A 172 -11.09 -1.08 16.68
N PRO A 173 -11.05 -2.36 16.27
CA PRO A 173 -9.82 -3.06 15.91
C PRO A 173 -9.33 -2.63 14.52
N ILE A 174 -8.75 -1.45 14.41
CA ILE A 174 -8.30 -0.87 13.15
C ILE A 174 -6.90 -0.26 13.27
N ILE A 175 -6.12 -0.41 12.21
CA ILE A 175 -4.85 0.31 11.99
C ILE A 175 -5.06 1.28 10.85
N PHE A 176 -4.90 2.58 11.11
CA PHE A 176 -4.86 3.62 10.10
C PHE A 176 -3.43 3.82 9.63
N ILE A 177 -3.18 3.78 8.32
CA ILE A 177 -1.84 3.89 7.74
C ILE A 177 -1.80 5.05 6.74
N CYS A 178 -1.14 6.13 7.14
CA CYS A 178 -0.89 7.30 6.32
C CYS A 178 0.45 7.15 5.59
N GLU A 179 0.40 7.06 4.27
CA GLU A 179 1.56 7.11 3.37
C GLU A 179 1.86 8.58 3.04
N ASN A 180 2.67 9.21 3.87
CA ASN A 180 3.00 10.62 3.71
C ASN A 180 4.14 10.79 2.70
N ASN A 181 3.79 11.00 1.43
CA ASN A 181 4.74 11.34 0.37
C ASN A 181 4.88 12.85 0.15
N LYS A 182 4.20 13.67 0.97
CA LYS A 182 4.20 15.14 0.99
C LYS A 182 3.58 15.81 -0.23
N TYR A 183 2.98 15.06 -1.13
CA TYR A 183 2.39 15.60 -2.36
C TYR A 183 0.99 15.02 -2.61
N SER A 184 0.01 15.89 -2.80
CA SER A 184 -1.30 15.55 -3.36
C SER A 184 -1.32 16.05 -4.80
N VAL A 185 -1.26 15.11 -5.75
CA VAL A 185 -0.98 15.37 -7.17
C VAL A 185 0.32 16.16 -7.32
N TYR A 186 0.26 17.46 -7.59
CA TYR A 186 1.41 18.37 -7.71
C TYR A 186 1.54 19.35 -6.54
N SER A 187 0.54 19.38 -5.64
CA SER A 187 0.51 20.30 -4.50
C SER A 187 1.31 19.75 -3.33
N LYS A 188 2.31 20.52 -2.89
CA LYS A 188 3.09 20.21 -1.68
C LYS A 188 2.20 20.26 -0.44
N MET A 189 2.54 19.45 0.57
CA MET A 189 1.84 19.48 1.86
C MET A 189 1.87 20.88 2.52
N GLU A 190 2.95 21.62 2.35
CA GLU A 190 3.15 22.96 2.94
C GLU A 190 2.16 24.03 2.44
N VAL A 191 1.54 23.86 1.25
CA VAL A 191 0.52 24.77 0.73
C VAL A 191 -0.89 24.32 1.06
N ARG A 192 -1.07 23.10 1.57
CA ARG A 192 -2.36 22.49 1.91
C ARG A 192 -2.59 22.40 3.41
N GLN A 193 -1.51 22.41 4.19
CA GLN A 193 -1.52 22.23 5.65
C GLN A 193 -0.57 23.23 6.30
N PRO A 194 -0.79 23.61 7.57
CA PRO A 194 0.16 24.44 8.31
C PRO A 194 1.58 23.89 8.24
N LYS A 195 2.55 24.75 7.95
CA LYS A 195 3.94 24.41 7.63
C LYS A 195 4.59 23.44 8.64
N ASP A 196 4.32 23.63 9.93
CA ASP A 196 4.94 22.85 11.01
C ASP A 196 4.08 21.66 11.47
N ARG A 197 2.99 21.36 10.77
CA ARG A 197 2.10 20.26 11.12
C ARG A 197 2.82 18.92 11.02
N LYS A 198 2.82 18.18 12.11
CA LYS A 198 3.24 16.78 12.18
C LYS A 198 1.97 15.93 12.34
N ILE A 199 1.58 15.21 11.30
CA ILE A 199 0.31 14.46 11.25
C ILE A 199 0.17 13.54 12.45
N HIS A 200 1.19 12.71 12.74
CA HIS A 200 1.18 11.79 13.88
C HIS A 200 0.99 12.50 15.23
N LYS A 201 1.52 13.73 15.38
CA LYS A 201 1.33 14.50 16.60
C LYS A 201 -0.08 15.11 16.69
N MET A 202 -0.61 15.56 15.56
CA MET A 202 -1.97 16.06 15.49
C MET A 202 -2.96 14.97 15.90
N VAL A 203 -2.86 13.77 15.35
CA VAL A 203 -3.78 12.67 15.69
C VAL A 203 -3.61 12.16 17.12
N GLU A 204 -2.41 12.23 17.70
CA GLU A 204 -2.22 11.97 19.15
C GLU A 204 -3.04 12.91 20.01
N LYS A 205 -3.17 14.19 19.62
CA LYS A 205 -3.98 15.17 20.34
C LYS A 205 -5.49 14.94 20.20
N ILE A 206 -5.91 14.23 19.15
CA ILE A 206 -7.31 13.76 19.01
C ILE A 206 -7.60 12.57 19.95
N GLY A 207 -6.56 11.91 20.48
CA GLY A 207 -6.70 10.81 21.45
C GLY A 207 -6.39 9.42 20.94
N ILE A 208 -5.89 9.27 19.69
CA ILE A 208 -5.45 7.98 19.16
C ILE A 208 -3.94 7.80 19.36
N LYS A 209 -3.52 6.61 19.78
CA LYS A 209 -2.10 6.27 19.81
C LYS A 209 -1.51 6.31 18.40
N SER A 210 -0.38 6.98 18.21
CA SER A 210 0.29 7.04 16.92
C SER A 210 1.74 6.56 16.96
N LEU A 211 2.24 6.10 15.81
CA LEU A 211 3.65 5.78 15.58
C LEU A 211 4.09 6.43 14.26
N PHE A 212 5.33 6.87 14.22
CA PHE A 212 5.92 7.54 13.06
C PHE A 212 7.21 6.86 12.63
N SER A 213 7.47 6.81 11.32
CA SER A 213 8.78 6.52 10.74
C SER A 213 9.09 7.52 9.62
N ASN A 214 10.37 7.90 9.53
CA ASN A 214 10.85 8.74 8.42
C ASN A 214 10.93 8.01 7.06
N GLY A 215 10.57 6.73 7.02
CA GLY A 215 10.47 5.94 5.80
C GLY A 215 11.77 5.37 5.24
N LEU A 216 12.92 5.78 5.79
CA LEU A 216 14.25 5.40 5.26
C LEU A 216 14.68 3.97 5.62
N ASN A 217 13.96 3.30 6.51
CA ASN A 217 14.31 1.97 6.98
C ASN A 217 13.10 1.03 6.95
N ALA A 218 13.04 0.16 5.93
CA ALA A 218 11.96 -0.81 5.77
C ALA A 218 11.82 -1.79 6.96
N ILE A 219 12.90 -2.07 7.67
CA ILE A 219 12.86 -2.91 8.88
C ILE A 219 12.20 -2.17 10.05
N GLU A 220 12.43 -0.88 10.18
CA GLU A 220 11.72 -0.06 11.18
C GLU A 220 10.22 -0.01 10.89
N ILE A 221 9.82 0.15 9.63
CA ILE A 221 8.42 0.10 9.19
C ILE A 221 7.80 -1.24 9.60
N TYR A 222 8.47 -2.36 9.33
CA TYR A 222 8.01 -3.68 9.77
C TYR A 222 7.83 -3.76 11.30
N GLN A 223 8.78 -3.25 12.08
CA GLN A 223 8.70 -3.25 13.55
C GLN A 223 7.51 -2.43 14.07
N LYS A 224 7.23 -1.27 13.43
CA LYS A 224 6.07 -0.45 13.79
C LYS A 224 4.75 -1.14 13.47
N TYR A 225 4.65 -1.82 12.33
CA TYR A 225 3.49 -2.67 12.03
C TYR A 225 3.32 -3.81 13.03
N LEU A 226 4.41 -4.49 13.40
CA LEU A 226 4.35 -5.56 14.40
C LEU A 226 3.88 -5.05 15.75
N HIS A 227 4.35 -3.87 16.17
CA HIS A 227 3.87 -3.20 17.39
C HIS A 227 2.39 -2.85 17.28
N ALA A 228 1.97 -2.22 16.19
CA ALA A 228 0.58 -1.83 15.97
C ALA A 228 -0.36 -3.04 15.97
N LYS A 229 0.02 -4.12 15.26
CA LYS A 229 -0.74 -5.38 15.26
C LYS A 229 -0.94 -5.92 16.67
N LYS A 230 0.15 -6.07 17.43
CA LYS A 230 0.08 -6.54 18.83
C LYS A 230 -0.76 -5.64 19.72
N TYR A 231 -0.65 -4.32 19.52
CA TYR A 231 -1.43 -3.34 20.29
C TYR A 231 -2.93 -3.49 20.02
N VAL A 232 -3.35 -3.52 18.75
CA VAL A 232 -4.76 -3.67 18.39
C VAL A 232 -5.32 -5.01 18.86
N GLU A 233 -4.59 -6.11 18.61
CA GLU A 233 -5.02 -7.46 19.03
C GLU A 233 -5.15 -7.62 20.56
N LYS A 234 -4.29 -6.94 21.33
CA LYS A 234 -4.31 -7.04 22.80
C LYS A 234 -5.30 -6.07 23.45
N LYS A 235 -5.44 -4.86 22.90
CA LYS A 235 -6.17 -3.76 23.55
C LYS A 235 -7.55 -3.50 22.93
N ASN A 236 -7.83 -4.06 21.73
CA ASN A 236 -9.03 -3.72 20.94
C ASN A 236 -9.23 -2.21 20.80
N LYS A 237 -8.14 -1.47 20.52
CA LYS A 237 -8.16 -0.01 20.33
C LYS A 237 -7.52 0.35 19.02
N PRO A 238 -7.98 1.41 18.33
CA PRO A 238 -7.39 1.87 17.08
C PRO A 238 -5.96 2.40 17.31
N ILE A 239 -5.17 2.35 16.25
CA ILE A 239 -3.83 2.94 16.23
C ILE A 239 -3.57 3.59 14.89
N PHE A 240 -2.79 4.67 14.88
CA PHE A 240 -2.41 5.40 13.67
C PHE A 240 -0.92 5.21 13.39
N LEU A 241 -0.58 4.96 12.13
CA LEU A 241 0.80 4.89 11.64
C LEU A 241 1.00 5.97 10.59
N GLU A 242 2.02 6.81 10.76
CA GLU A 242 2.49 7.71 9.71
C GLU A 242 3.85 7.22 9.22
N PHE A 243 3.94 6.98 7.92
CA PHE A 243 5.18 6.61 7.26
C PHE A 243 5.52 7.65 6.18
N ASN A 244 6.64 8.35 6.34
CA ASN A 244 7.17 9.13 5.24
C ASN A 244 7.61 8.20 4.11
N THR A 245 7.39 8.64 2.90
CA THR A 245 7.76 7.89 1.70
C THR A 245 7.97 8.86 0.53
N TYR A 246 8.28 8.33 -0.65
CA TYR A 246 8.44 9.17 -1.82
C TYR A 246 8.04 8.44 -3.09
N ARG A 247 7.30 9.13 -3.94
CA ARG A 247 6.83 8.63 -5.22
C ARG A 247 7.85 9.02 -6.31
N TYR A 248 8.40 8.04 -7.04
CA TYR A 248 9.40 8.29 -8.07
C TYR A 248 8.82 8.66 -9.44
N LEU A 249 7.59 8.27 -9.70
CA LEU A 249 6.89 8.58 -10.95
C LEU A 249 5.80 9.62 -10.73
N GLU A 250 5.11 10.01 -11.78
CA GLU A 250 3.98 10.94 -11.73
C GLU A 250 2.83 10.43 -10.84
N HIS A 251 1.91 11.33 -10.50
CA HIS A 251 0.78 10.96 -9.63
C HIS A 251 -0.12 9.92 -10.28
N CYS A 252 -0.50 10.14 -11.51
CA CYS A 252 -1.36 9.28 -12.30
C CYS A 252 -0.73 9.11 -13.68
N GLY A 253 -0.25 7.90 -13.94
CA GLY A 253 0.45 7.54 -15.17
C GLY A 253 1.74 6.78 -14.89
N PRO A 254 2.41 6.31 -15.96
CA PRO A 254 3.60 5.48 -15.86
C PRO A 254 4.91 6.25 -15.97
N PHE A 255 4.87 7.58 -16.21
CA PHE A 255 6.05 8.34 -16.64
C PHE A 255 6.76 9.03 -15.48
N ASN A 256 7.98 9.45 -15.76
CA ASN A 256 8.71 10.36 -14.90
C ASN A 256 8.23 11.81 -15.14
N ASP A 257 8.03 12.56 -14.07
CA ASP A 257 7.55 13.94 -14.09
C ASP A 257 8.54 14.93 -13.45
N ASP A 258 9.81 14.55 -13.33
CA ASP A 258 10.85 15.40 -12.74
C ASP A 258 11.07 16.70 -13.55
N ASN A 259 10.72 16.71 -14.85
CA ASN A 259 10.76 17.86 -15.73
C ASN A 259 9.73 18.95 -15.37
N LEU A 260 8.66 18.63 -14.65
CA LEU A 260 7.64 19.59 -14.22
C LEU A 260 8.12 20.48 -13.05
N LYS A 261 9.28 20.18 -12.45
CA LYS A 261 9.98 20.99 -11.43
C LYS A 261 9.19 21.36 -10.17
N TYR A 262 8.03 20.75 -9.92
CA TYR A 262 7.26 20.97 -8.68
C TYR A 262 7.92 20.32 -7.46
N ARG A 263 8.80 19.34 -7.69
CA ARG A 263 9.62 18.69 -6.68
C ARG A 263 11.06 19.18 -6.78
N PRO A 264 11.67 19.63 -5.67
CA PRO A 264 13.07 20.05 -5.66
C PRO A 264 14.01 18.90 -6.04
N LYS A 265 14.99 19.16 -6.90
CA LYS A 265 15.98 18.15 -7.31
C LYS A 265 16.70 17.52 -6.11
N LYS A 266 17.08 18.34 -5.11
CA LYS A 266 17.70 17.84 -3.86
C LYS A 266 16.86 16.79 -3.14
N GLU A 267 15.53 16.95 -3.14
CA GLU A 267 14.60 16.01 -2.53
C GLU A 267 14.54 14.70 -3.32
N ILE A 268 14.43 14.79 -4.64
CA ILE A 268 14.46 13.65 -5.55
C ILE A 268 15.75 12.83 -5.37
N ASP A 269 16.91 13.51 -5.41
CA ASP A 269 18.22 12.88 -5.28
C ASP A 269 18.40 12.23 -3.89
N PHE A 270 17.91 12.89 -2.83
CA PHE A 270 17.92 12.35 -1.48
C PHE A 270 17.14 11.00 -1.40
N TRP A 271 15.93 10.96 -1.92
CA TRP A 271 15.12 9.74 -1.87
C TRP A 271 15.65 8.63 -2.80
N LYS A 272 16.16 8.97 -3.98
CA LYS A 272 16.83 8.00 -4.88
C LYS A 272 18.09 7.42 -4.24
N LYS A 273 18.90 8.22 -3.55
CA LYS A 273 20.08 7.77 -2.82
C LYS A 273 19.74 6.86 -1.63
N ASN A 274 18.58 7.09 -1.00
CA ASN A 274 18.08 6.33 0.13
C ASN A 274 16.98 5.34 -0.29
N ASP A 275 17.00 4.87 -1.53
CA ASP A 275 16.06 3.86 -2.01
C ASP A 275 16.08 2.63 -1.10
N PRO A 276 14.91 2.09 -0.69
CA PRO A 276 14.84 1.01 0.28
C PRO A 276 15.58 -0.27 -0.16
N LEU A 277 15.69 -0.55 -1.45
CA LEU A 277 16.48 -1.69 -1.95
C LEU A 277 17.97 -1.44 -1.72
N ILE A 278 18.48 -0.27 -2.09
CA ILE A 278 19.88 0.15 -1.90
C ILE A 278 20.24 0.11 -0.40
N VAL A 279 19.39 0.67 0.45
CA VAL A 279 19.63 0.72 1.90
C VAL A 279 19.67 -0.68 2.51
N LEU A 280 18.76 -1.57 2.10
CA LEU A 280 18.72 -2.95 2.60
C LEU A 280 19.94 -3.76 2.11
N GLU A 281 20.31 -3.66 0.84
CA GLU A 281 21.48 -4.34 0.26
C GLU A 281 22.77 -3.92 0.97
N LYS A 282 22.98 -2.62 1.14
CA LYS A 282 24.15 -2.09 1.83
C LYS A 282 24.21 -2.54 3.28
N LYS A 283 23.09 -2.48 4.02
CA LYS A 283 23.03 -2.77 5.45
C LYS A 283 23.10 -4.27 5.75
N TYR A 284 22.57 -5.11 4.88
CA TYR A 284 22.42 -6.55 5.08
C TYR A 284 23.08 -7.38 3.98
N ASN A 285 24.24 -6.93 3.47
CA ASN A 285 24.97 -7.54 2.36
C ASN A 285 25.33 -9.03 2.58
N LYS A 286 25.59 -9.42 3.84
CA LYS A 286 25.84 -10.82 4.20
C LYS A 286 24.58 -11.70 4.04
N ILE A 287 23.38 -11.14 4.20
CA ILE A 287 22.10 -11.84 4.05
C ILE A 287 21.59 -11.71 2.61
N LEU A 288 21.74 -10.54 2.02
CA LEU A 288 21.29 -10.16 0.67
C LEU A 288 22.51 -10.17 -0.28
N ASN A 289 23.20 -11.33 -0.37
CA ASN A 289 24.33 -11.47 -1.28
C ASN A 289 23.87 -11.59 -2.75
N LYS A 290 24.80 -11.42 -3.69
CA LYS A 290 24.54 -11.43 -5.14
C LYS A 290 23.77 -12.69 -5.57
N LYS A 291 24.19 -13.88 -5.15
CA LYS A 291 23.53 -15.17 -5.50
C LYS A 291 22.04 -15.16 -5.10
N LYS A 292 21.71 -14.63 -3.94
CA LYS A 292 20.34 -14.55 -3.43
C LYS A 292 19.51 -13.51 -4.19
N ILE A 293 20.09 -12.36 -4.48
CA ILE A 293 19.44 -11.30 -5.27
C ILE A 293 19.16 -11.80 -6.69
N ASP A 294 20.11 -12.47 -7.33
CA ASP A 294 19.95 -13.07 -8.65
C ASP A 294 18.85 -14.14 -8.68
N TYR A 295 18.79 -14.99 -7.65
CA TYR A 295 17.70 -15.94 -7.47
C TYR A 295 16.33 -15.24 -7.37
N PHE A 296 16.22 -14.18 -6.57
CA PHE A 296 14.98 -13.39 -6.47
C PHE A 296 14.61 -12.74 -7.79
N ASN A 297 15.57 -12.16 -8.49
CA ASN A 297 15.38 -11.57 -9.81
C ASN A 297 14.81 -12.55 -10.81
N LYS A 298 15.41 -13.75 -10.89
CA LYS A 298 14.96 -14.82 -11.80
C LYS A 298 13.53 -15.27 -11.46
N LYS A 299 13.24 -15.52 -10.18
CA LYS A 299 11.93 -15.95 -9.70
C LYS A 299 10.84 -14.92 -10.04
N ILE A 300 11.09 -13.64 -9.76
CA ILE A 300 10.15 -12.54 -10.02
C ILE A 300 9.94 -12.36 -11.51
N SER A 301 11.01 -12.40 -12.32
CA SER A 301 10.91 -12.26 -13.78
C SER A 301 10.06 -13.37 -14.40
N ASN A 302 10.21 -14.61 -13.93
CA ASN A 302 9.36 -15.72 -14.36
C ASN A 302 7.89 -15.51 -13.98
N GLU A 303 7.61 -15.10 -12.74
CA GLU A 303 6.25 -14.78 -12.30
C GLU A 303 5.60 -13.68 -13.17
N ILE A 304 6.35 -12.61 -13.44
CA ILE A 304 5.90 -11.50 -14.28
C ILE A 304 5.58 -12.00 -15.69
N ASN A 305 6.51 -12.69 -16.35
CA ASN A 305 6.33 -13.16 -17.73
C ASN A 305 5.12 -14.10 -17.84
N LEU A 306 4.98 -15.05 -16.92
CA LEU A 306 3.84 -15.98 -16.92
C LEU A 306 2.52 -15.24 -16.73
N SER A 307 2.47 -14.29 -15.76
CA SER A 307 1.24 -13.56 -15.44
C SER A 307 0.80 -12.63 -16.57
N PHE A 308 1.73 -11.88 -17.17
CA PHE A 308 1.43 -10.99 -18.31
C PHE A 308 1.00 -11.77 -19.55
N ASN A 309 1.72 -12.85 -19.90
CA ASN A 309 1.36 -13.66 -21.06
C ASN A 309 -0.03 -14.32 -20.90
N LYS A 310 -0.33 -14.81 -19.71
CA LYS A 310 -1.65 -15.38 -19.41
C LYS A 310 -2.76 -14.33 -19.46
N ALA A 311 -2.53 -13.14 -18.91
CA ALA A 311 -3.49 -12.04 -18.93
C ALA A 311 -3.77 -11.54 -20.37
N LYS A 312 -2.74 -11.39 -21.19
CA LYS A 312 -2.88 -11.00 -22.61
C LYS A 312 -3.80 -11.94 -23.41
N ARG A 313 -3.77 -13.24 -23.09
CA ARG A 313 -4.59 -14.28 -23.73
C ARG A 313 -5.99 -14.42 -23.16
N SER A 314 -6.27 -13.82 -22.00
CA SER A 314 -7.57 -13.92 -21.33
C SER A 314 -8.65 -13.14 -22.09
N LYS A 315 -9.91 -13.62 -21.99
CA LYS A 315 -11.06 -13.00 -22.65
C LYS A 315 -11.51 -11.73 -21.93
N TYR A 316 -12.16 -10.85 -22.65
CA TYR A 316 -12.88 -9.70 -22.07
C TYR A 316 -14.21 -10.15 -21.46
N PRO A 317 -14.78 -9.41 -20.52
CA PRO A 317 -16.12 -9.64 -20.00
C PRO A 317 -17.17 -9.61 -21.13
N LYS A 318 -18.20 -10.46 -21.06
CA LYS A 318 -19.32 -10.44 -22.02
C LYS A 318 -20.22 -9.22 -21.72
N SER A 319 -20.77 -8.60 -22.77
CA SER A 319 -21.70 -7.47 -22.63
C SER A 319 -23.01 -7.83 -21.89
N SER A 320 -23.47 -9.07 -22.06
CA SER A 320 -24.70 -9.59 -21.42
C SER A 320 -24.63 -9.74 -19.88
N THR A 321 -23.44 -9.59 -19.28
CA THR A 321 -23.28 -9.70 -17.82
C THR A 321 -23.31 -8.36 -17.09
N LYS A 322 -23.43 -7.25 -17.83
CA LYS A 322 -23.32 -5.89 -17.24
C LYS A 322 -24.37 -5.62 -16.16
N GLU A 323 -25.62 -5.95 -16.40
CA GLU A 323 -26.71 -5.65 -15.46
C GLU A 323 -26.72 -6.58 -14.25
N LYS A 324 -26.43 -7.87 -14.45
CA LYS A 324 -26.43 -8.89 -13.38
C LYS A 324 -25.31 -8.74 -12.35
N GLU A 325 -24.28 -7.93 -12.65
CA GLU A 325 -23.09 -7.75 -11.80
C GLU A 325 -23.01 -6.35 -11.16
N ILE A 326 -23.96 -5.46 -11.48
CA ILE A 326 -24.07 -4.13 -10.88
C ILE A 326 -24.95 -4.17 -9.64
N TYR A 327 -25.97 -5.01 -9.65
CA TYR A 327 -26.89 -5.18 -8.55
C TYR A 327 -26.76 -6.62 -7.99
N ALA A 328 -26.54 -6.70 -6.66
CA ALA A 328 -26.48 -7.95 -5.94
C ALA A 328 -27.88 -8.48 -5.65
#